data_8572344a87218f76ba98d0728e762f19
#
_entry.id   8572344a87218f76ba98d0728e762f19
#
_cell.length_a   1.000
_cell.length_b   1.000
_cell.length_c   1.000
_cell.angle_alpha   90.00
_cell.angle_beta   90.00
_cell.angle_gamma   90.00
#
_symmetry.space_group_name_H-M   'P 1'
#
loop_
_entity.id
_entity.type
_entity.pdbx_description
1 polymer ?
#
loop_
_entity_poly.entity_id
_entity_poly.type
_entity_poly.pdbx_seq_one_letter_code
_entity_poly.pdbx_strand_id
1 'polypeptide(L)'
;MKTIVDSTTNVSKYLLADDKAVAMGADVITVGDPAEFIIGDMNSGNATLIEGVSTPEDYMGCKYTCAADGTFAAVEGWVDPRIEVEEGGE
;
A
#
# COMPACT_ATOMS: atom_id res chain seq x y z
N MET A 1 1.45 6.76 10.36
CA MET A 1 1.82 6.22 9.03
C MET A 1 0.71 6.51 8.03
N LYS A 2 1.07 6.53 6.76
CA LYS A 2 0.11 6.68 5.66
C LYS A 2 0.15 5.41 4.83
N THR A 3 -0.98 5.02 4.27
CA THR A 3 -1.01 3.89 3.34
C THR A 3 -1.76 4.26 2.07
N ILE A 4 -1.34 3.69 0.96
CA ILE A 4 -2.03 3.85 -0.32
C ILE A 4 -2.67 2.51 -0.64
N VAL A 5 -3.99 2.51 -0.78
CA VAL A 5 -4.77 1.31 -1.03
C VAL A 5 -5.39 1.35 -2.42
N ASP A 6 -5.61 0.16 -2.98
CA ASP A 6 -6.37 0.00 -4.21
C ASP A 6 -7.84 0.31 -3.91
N SER A 7 -8.43 1.27 -4.60
CA SER A 7 -9.82 1.69 -4.33
C SER A 7 -10.86 0.61 -4.60
N THR A 8 -10.52 -0.38 -5.43
CA THR A 8 -11.45 -1.46 -5.77
C THR A 8 -11.43 -2.57 -4.71
N THR A 9 -10.26 -2.92 -4.20
CA THR A 9 -10.09 -4.07 -3.29
C THR A 9 -9.78 -3.65 -1.86
N ASN A 10 -9.41 -2.40 -1.64
CA ASN A 10 -8.92 -1.86 -0.37
C ASN A 10 -7.60 -2.50 0.09
N VAL A 11 -6.90 -3.17 -0.81
CA VAL A 11 -5.61 -3.77 -0.50
C VAL A 11 -4.57 -2.67 -0.32
N SER A 12 -3.88 -2.69 0.83
CA SER A 12 -2.82 -1.75 1.15
C SER A 12 -1.57 -2.12 0.34
N LYS A 13 -1.21 -1.27 -0.60
CA LYS A 13 -0.09 -1.51 -1.52
C LYS A 13 1.21 -0.88 -1.05
N TYR A 14 1.12 0.28 -0.43
CA TYR A 14 2.30 1.04 0.01
C TYR A 14 2.09 1.56 1.43
N LEU A 15 3.17 1.61 2.17
CA LEU A 15 3.18 2.16 3.52
C LEU A 15 4.25 3.25 3.57
N LEU A 16 3.87 4.43 4.03
CA LEU A 16 4.72 5.61 4.02
C LEU A 16 4.76 6.25 5.41
N ALA A 17 5.88 6.89 5.72
CA ALA A 17 6.02 7.65 6.95
C ALA A 17 5.08 8.87 6.92
N ASP A 18 4.67 9.34 8.10
CA ASP A 18 3.75 10.46 8.21
C ASP A 18 4.29 11.75 7.59
N ASP A 19 5.60 11.92 7.59
CA ASP A 19 6.24 13.12 7.06
C ASP A 19 6.46 13.07 5.54
N LYS A 20 6.09 11.99 4.88
CA LYS A 20 6.21 11.91 3.43
C LYS A 20 5.06 12.65 2.76
N ALA A 21 5.41 13.55 1.85
CA ALA A 21 4.42 14.23 1.03
C ALA A 21 3.89 13.25 -0.02
N VAL A 22 2.58 13.25 -0.23
CA VAL A 22 1.95 12.39 -1.24
C VAL A 22 1.04 13.25 -2.11
N ALA A 23 1.33 13.29 -3.40
CA ALA A 23 0.51 13.99 -4.37
C ALA A 23 -0.26 12.96 -5.21
N MET A 24 -1.58 12.91 -5.01
CA MET A 24 -2.48 12.03 -5.75
C MET A 24 -2.83 12.68 -7.08
N GLY A 25 -2.06 12.34 -8.11
CA GLY A 25 -2.28 12.91 -9.45
C GLY A 25 -3.30 12.12 -10.25
N ALA A 26 -3.77 12.70 -11.34
CA ALA A 26 -4.73 12.04 -12.23
C ALA A 26 -4.13 10.86 -12.97
N ASP A 27 -2.82 10.89 -13.20
CA ASP A 27 -2.12 9.84 -13.96
C ASP A 27 -1.18 9.01 -13.10
N VAL A 28 -0.56 9.62 -12.08
CA VAL A 28 0.44 8.98 -11.24
C VAL A 28 0.32 9.52 -9.82
N ILE A 29 0.92 8.81 -8.86
CA ILE A 29 1.06 9.28 -7.49
C ILE A 29 2.53 9.62 -7.28
N THR A 30 2.81 10.84 -6.83
CA THR A 30 4.16 11.30 -6.54
C THR A 30 4.39 11.29 -5.03
N VAL A 31 5.47 10.65 -4.59
CA VAL A 31 5.83 10.57 -3.17
C VAL A 31 7.10 11.36 -2.94
N GLY A 32 7.05 12.23 -1.94
CA GLY A 32 8.19 13.05 -1.54
C GLY A 32 8.13 14.47 -2.10
N ASP A 33 8.85 15.39 -1.46
CA ASP A 33 8.96 16.79 -1.90
C ASP A 33 10.37 17.27 -1.54
N PRO A 34 11.31 17.30 -2.50
CA PRO A 34 11.15 16.91 -3.91
C PRO A 34 10.85 15.41 -4.07
N ALA A 35 10.30 15.06 -5.22
CA ALA A 35 9.82 13.70 -5.46
C ALA A 35 10.94 12.67 -5.28
N GLU A 36 10.68 11.65 -4.44
CA GLU A 36 11.60 10.55 -4.20
C GLU A 36 11.32 9.40 -5.16
N PHE A 37 10.03 9.15 -5.42
CA PHE A 37 9.62 8.16 -6.41
C PHE A 37 8.20 8.44 -6.88
N ILE A 38 7.83 7.80 -7.97
CA ILE A 38 6.51 7.96 -8.60
C ILE A 38 5.90 6.58 -8.77
N ILE A 39 4.62 6.45 -8.40
CA ILE A 39 3.86 5.23 -8.58
C ILE A 39 3.08 5.37 -9.89
N GLY A 40 3.54 4.72 -10.94
CA GLY A 40 2.99 4.91 -12.27
C GLY A 40 1.73 4.10 -12.57
N ASP A 41 1.47 3.05 -11.81
CA ASP A 41 0.31 2.20 -12.01
C ASP A 41 -0.87 2.55 -11.10
N MET A 42 -0.73 3.57 -10.29
CA MET A 42 -1.80 4.05 -9.40
C MET A 42 -1.98 5.55 -9.57
N ASN A 43 -3.21 5.99 -9.35
CA ASN A 43 -3.56 7.41 -9.49
C ASN A 43 -4.79 7.71 -8.62
N SER A 44 -5.24 8.96 -8.64
CA SER A 44 -6.39 9.38 -7.83
C SER A 44 -7.70 8.69 -8.19
N GLY A 45 -7.76 8.06 -9.36
CA GLY A 45 -8.96 7.35 -9.81
C GLY A 45 -9.02 5.89 -9.36
N ASN A 46 -7.87 5.27 -9.06
CA ASN A 46 -7.83 3.86 -8.68
C ASN A 46 -7.18 3.59 -7.31
N ALA A 47 -6.78 4.63 -6.61
CA ALA A 47 -6.11 4.49 -5.32
C ALA A 47 -6.63 5.51 -4.32
N THR A 48 -6.54 5.18 -3.04
CA THR A 48 -6.95 6.04 -1.94
C THR A 48 -5.80 6.18 -0.96
N LEU A 49 -5.54 7.39 -0.51
CA LEU A 49 -4.57 7.67 0.55
C LEU A 49 -5.29 7.67 1.90
N ILE A 50 -4.80 6.89 2.84
CA ILE A 50 -5.34 6.84 4.21
C ILE A 50 -4.22 7.22 5.15
N GLU A 51 -4.44 8.27 5.95
CA GLU A 51 -3.44 8.82 6.88
C GLU A 51 -3.75 8.39 8.32
N GLY A 52 -2.74 8.49 9.17
CA GLY A 52 -2.89 8.21 10.59
C GLY A 52 -3.15 6.75 10.91
N VAL A 53 -2.64 5.82 10.10
CA VAL A 53 -2.87 4.39 10.32
C VAL A 53 -1.85 3.81 11.29
N SER A 54 -2.27 2.77 12.02
CA SER A 54 -1.39 1.97 12.88
C SER A 54 -1.15 0.64 12.19
N THR A 55 0.08 0.41 11.75
CA THR A 55 0.41 -0.76 10.94
C THR A 55 0.69 -2.00 11.78
N PRO A 56 0.30 -3.19 11.27
CA PRO A 56 0.71 -4.47 11.88
C PRO A 56 2.23 -4.62 11.83
N GLU A 57 2.81 -5.31 12.81
CA GLU A 57 4.25 -5.53 12.88
C GLU A 57 4.77 -6.32 11.69
N ASP A 58 3.96 -7.20 11.16
CA ASP A 58 4.33 -8.06 10.03
C ASP A 58 3.80 -7.53 8.70
N TYR A 59 3.57 -6.21 8.62
CA TYR A 59 3.07 -5.59 7.40
C TYR A 59 3.96 -5.89 6.20
N MET A 60 3.31 -6.21 5.08
CA MET A 60 3.95 -6.31 3.77
C MET A 60 2.97 -5.77 2.74
N GLY A 61 3.47 -5.21 1.67
CA GLY A 61 2.63 -4.73 0.58
C GLY A 61 1.73 -5.85 0.05
N CYS A 62 0.46 -5.57 -0.12
CA CYS A 62 -0.57 -6.49 -0.59
C CYS A 62 -0.99 -7.57 0.42
N LYS A 63 -0.40 -7.60 1.61
CA LYS A 63 -0.76 -8.59 2.64
C LYS A 63 -2.02 -8.22 3.41
N TYR A 64 -2.30 -6.93 3.52
CA TYR A 64 -3.43 -6.43 4.31
C TYR A 64 -4.33 -5.55 3.49
N THR A 65 -5.62 -5.55 3.83
CA THR A 65 -6.53 -4.49 3.39
C THR A 65 -6.52 -3.40 4.45
N CYS A 66 -6.88 -2.18 4.07
CA CYS A 66 -7.04 -1.09 5.02
C CYS A 66 -8.37 -0.39 4.74
N ALA A 67 -9.23 -0.35 5.75
CA ALA A 67 -10.50 0.35 5.66
C ALA A 67 -10.28 1.86 5.74
N ALA A 68 -11.28 2.63 5.33
CA ALA A 68 -11.20 4.09 5.33
C ALA A 68 -10.92 4.66 6.72
N ASP A 69 -11.26 3.94 7.78
CA ASP A 69 -11.00 4.36 9.16
C ASP A 69 -9.58 3.98 9.66
N GLY A 70 -8.77 3.38 8.79
CA GLY A 70 -7.41 2.99 9.12
C GLY A 70 -7.25 1.57 9.69
N THR A 71 -8.31 0.78 9.73
CA THR A 71 -8.26 -0.58 10.26
C THR A 71 -7.68 -1.55 9.24
N PHE A 72 -6.62 -2.27 9.64
CA PHE A 72 -6.00 -3.29 8.79
C PHE A 72 -6.64 -4.66 9.04
N ALA A 73 -6.76 -5.44 7.96
CA ALA A 73 -7.23 -6.83 8.04
C ALA A 73 -6.43 -7.66 7.05
N ALA A 74 -6.04 -8.87 7.45
CA ALA A 74 -5.25 -9.75 6.60
C ALA A 74 -6.06 -10.16 5.35
N VAL A 75 -5.37 -10.17 4.21
CA VAL A 75 -5.97 -10.61 2.95
C VAL A 75 -6.15 -12.13 3.01
N GLU A 76 -7.36 -12.58 2.77
CA GLU A 76 -7.65 -14.01 2.76
C GLU A 76 -6.92 -14.69 1.60
N GLY A 77 -6.25 -15.80 1.91
CA GLY A 77 -5.53 -16.55 0.89
C GLY A 77 -4.19 -15.96 0.47
N TRP A 78 -3.73 -14.89 1.13
CA TRP A 78 -2.44 -14.30 0.79
C TRP A 78 -1.30 -15.28 1.06
N VAL A 79 -0.38 -15.37 0.11
CA VAL A 79 0.81 -16.25 0.20
C VAL A 79 2.06 -15.37 0.16
N ASP A 80 2.98 -15.60 1.11
CA ASP A 80 4.24 -14.87 1.15
C ASP A 80 5.09 -15.30 -0.06
N PRO A 81 5.42 -14.37 -0.96
CA PRO A 81 6.19 -14.71 -2.16
C PRO A 81 7.57 -15.28 -1.85
N ARG A 82 8.13 -14.96 -0.67
CA ARG A 82 9.44 -15.51 -0.28
C ARG A 82 9.34 -17.00 0.05
N ILE A 83 8.23 -17.40 0.66
CA ILE A 83 7.97 -18.80 0.98
C ILE A 83 7.65 -19.56 -0.29
N GLU A 84 6.88 -18.96 -1.17
CA GLU A 84 6.51 -19.57 -2.44
C GLU A 84 7.73 -19.90 -3.29
N VAL A 85 8.73 -19.04 -3.29
CA VAL A 85 9.98 -19.27 -4.02
C VAL A 85 10.67 -20.52 -3.50
N GLU A 86 10.68 -20.73 -2.20
CA GLU A 86 11.29 -21.93 -1.62
C GLU A 86 10.57 -23.20 -2.05
N GLU A 87 9.26 -23.16 -2.06
CA GLU A 87 8.45 -24.29 -2.51
C GLU A 87 8.71 -24.59 -3.99
N GLY A 88 8.82 -23.55 -4.78
CA GLY A 88 9.11 -23.71 -6.20
C GLY A 88 10.48 -24.33 -6.45
N GLY A 89 11.40 -24.22 -5.52
CA GLY A 89 12.73 -24.77 -5.64
C GLY A 89 12.79 -26.29 -5.46
N GLU A 90 11.74 -26.84 -4.99
CA GLU A 90 11.66 -28.28 -4.77
C GLU A 90 11.25 -29.01 -6.04
#